data_6a76b9102998ea88a299b8e88bc4c1b7
#
_entry.id   6a76b9102998ea88a299b8e88bc4c1b7
#
_cell.length_a   1.000
_cell.length_b   1.000
_cell.length_c   1.000
_cell.angle_alpha   90.00
_cell.angle_beta   90.00
_cell.angle_gamma   90.00
#
_symmetry.space_group_name_H-M   'P 1'
#
loop_
_entity.id
_entity.type
_entity.pdbx_description
1 polymer ?
#
loop_
_entity_poly.entity_id
_entity_poly.type
_entity_poly.pdbx_seq_one_letter_code
_entity_poly.pdbx_strand_id
1 'polypeptide(L)'
;MLYQLYETQRALMAPFADFAEATAKLYKHPLSPFTHIPGAQRLAAAFELAHRLGMDYEKPEFNIKTVSSGGVEVAVQEQVAIDKPFCRLVRFKRFTDDAATLERMRAQPTVLVVAPLSGHHATLLRDTVRSLLQDHKVYITDWTDARMVPVEAGPFHLDDYVRYVQEFIRHIGADVHVISVCQPTVPVLAAVSLMASAGEPTPLSLTMMGGPIDARKSPTAVNNLAMNRSYEWFENNVIYRVPQNYPGAQRQVYPGFLQHTGFVAMNPDRHASSHYDYFLDLVRGDEDSAEAHRKFYDEYNAVLDLPAEYYLDTIKTVFQDFALVNGTWEVDGRLVRPQDIEDSALLTVEGELDDISGAGQTRAAHGLCTSIPATRQFHYDVPGAGHYGIFSGRRWRELVYPQVRDFIARFEKERMGDRAVTPAVKAQATRAVKKAKAIVPTVPPSTEVKAVTPAKKVRRTATRVAPAGAGVPVAAAAPRARKTARRTAIETNADDATTKG
;
A
#
# COMPACT_ATOMS: atom_id res chain seq x y z
N MET A 1 15.35 26.40 -0.75
CA MET A 1 16.15 26.68 0.46
C MET A 1 16.10 25.55 1.50
N LEU A 2 14.92 25.07 1.94
CA LEU A 2 14.85 24.06 3.00
C LEU A 2 15.55 22.75 2.62
N TYR A 3 15.35 22.24 1.40
CA TYR A 3 16.00 21.01 0.94
C TYR A 3 17.53 21.15 0.95
N GLN A 4 18.06 22.27 0.43
CA GLN A 4 19.51 22.54 0.46
C GLN A 4 20.04 22.65 1.90
N LEU A 5 19.27 23.25 2.80
CA LEU A 5 19.63 23.34 4.22
C LEU A 5 19.69 21.95 4.87
N TYR A 6 18.69 21.10 4.59
CA TYR A 6 18.66 19.73 5.05
C TYR A 6 19.89 18.93 4.58
N GLU A 7 20.23 19.01 3.28
CA GLU A 7 21.42 18.35 2.73
C GLU A 7 22.72 18.85 3.38
N THR A 8 22.80 20.17 3.62
CA THR A 8 23.98 20.74 4.32
C THR A 8 24.05 20.23 5.75
N GLN A 9 22.94 20.21 6.48
CA GLN A 9 22.90 19.68 7.85
C GLN A 9 23.28 18.19 7.87
N ARG A 10 22.75 17.40 6.93
CA ARG A 10 23.07 15.98 6.80
C ARG A 10 24.56 15.75 6.55
N ALA A 11 25.15 16.51 5.61
CA ALA A 11 26.58 16.43 5.32
C ALA A 11 27.46 16.82 6.53
N LEU A 12 27.01 17.75 7.35
CA LEU A 12 27.71 18.15 8.58
C LEU A 12 27.59 17.08 9.68
N MET A 13 26.47 16.36 9.73
CA MET A 13 26.23 15.31 10.75
C MET A 13 26.90 13.97 10.41
N ALA A 14 27.15 13.67 9.14
CA ALA A 14 27.75 12.40 8.71
C ALA A 14 29.07 12.04 9.44
N PRO A 15 30.06 12.96 9.60
CA PRO A 15 31.29 12.62 10.34
C PRO A 15 31.06 12.27 11.82
N PHE A 16 30.00 12.84 12.44
CA PHE A 16 29.64 12.49 13.84
C PHE A 16 29.02 11.11 13.92
N ALA A 17 28.17 10.75 12.93
CA ALA A 17 27.60 9.41 12.84
C ALA A 17 28.68 8.35 12.61
N ASP A 18 29.65 8.62 11.72
CA ASP A 18 30.80 7.73 11.47
C ASP A 18 31.69 7.57 12.71
N PHE A 19 31.98 8.69 13.41
CA PHE A 19 32.71 8.66 14.68
C PHE A 19 31.99 7.84 15.73
N ALA A 20 30.66 7.98 15.83
CA ALA A 20 29.85 7.20 16.75
C ALA A 20 29.91 5.71 16.41
N GLU A 21 29.81 5.33 15.13
CA GLU A 21 29.96 3.94 14.69
C GLU A 21 31.33 3.34 15.06
N ALA A 22 32.40 4.07 14.71
CA ALA A 22 33.77 3.64 15.02
C ALA A 22 33.96 3.46 16.53
N THR A 23 33.41 4.36 17.33
CA THR A 23 33.50 4.29 18.79
C THR A 23 32.68 3.11 19.33
N ALA A 24 31.48 2.89 18.86
CA ALA A 24 30.68 1.72 19.25
C ALA A 24 31.42 0.40 18.95
N LYS A 25 32.02 0.28 17.76
CA LYS A 25 32.85 -0.88 17.38
C LYS A 25 34.05 -1.06 18.31
N LEU A 26 34.72 0.03 18.68
CA LEU A 26 35.87 0.02 19.59
C LEU A 26 35.50 -0.55 20.98
N TYR A 27 34.35 -0.16 21.54
CA TYR A 27 33.87 -0.65 22.83
C TYR A 27 33.31 -2.08 22.78
N LYS A 28 32.94 -2.58 21.61
CA LYS A 28 32.46 -3.96 21.39
C LYS A 28 33.56 -4.96 21.02
N HIS A 29 34.67 -4.51 20.48
CA HIS A 29 35.69 -5.39 19.92
C HIS A 29 36.41 -6.23 21.01
N PRO A 30 36.44 -7.57 20.92
CA PRO A 30 36.99 -8.44 22.00
C PRO A 30 38.44 -8.15 22.38
N LEU A 31 39.26 -7.67 21.43
CA LEU A 31 40.68 -7.35 21.65
C LEU A 31 40.90 -5.90 22.10
N SER A 32 39.83 -5.10 22.27
CA SER A 32 39.94 -3.71 22.70
C SER A 32 40.08 -3.64 24.23
N PRO A 33 41.03 -2.86 24.75
CA PRO A 33 41.14 -2.62 26.19
C PRO A 33 39.89 -1.91 26.76
N PHE A 34 39.14 -1.20 25.91
CA PHE A 34 37.94 -0.46 26.29
C PHE A 34 36.75 -1.36 26.58
N THR A 35 36.72 -2.59 26.08
CA THR A 35 35.64 -3.56 26.32
C THR A 35 35.52 -3.95 27.80
N HIS A 36 36.62 -3.88 28.54
CA HIS A 36 36.67 -4.29 29.95
C HIS A 36 36.41 -3.14 30.94
N ILE A 37 36.17 -1.91 30.46
CA ILE A 37 35.89 -0.78 31.31
C ILE A 37 34.44 -0.92 31.87
N PRO A 38 34.21 -0.65 33.17
CA PRO A 38 32.85 -0.63 33.70
C PRO A 38 31.92 0.27 32.90
N GLY A 39 30.79 -0.24 32.42
CA GLY A 39 29.86 0.50 31.59
C GLY A 39 30.18 0.53 30.09
N ALA A 40 31.22 -0.16 29.61
CA ALA A 40 31.61 -0.24 28.20
C ALA A 40 30.41 -0.60 27.28
N GLN A 41 29.61 -1.58 27.69
CA GLN A 41 28.44 -2.02 26.93
C GLN A 41 27.38 -0.92 26.79
N ARG A 42 27.16 -0.13 27.85
CA ARG A 42 26.24 1.03 27.79
C ARG A 42 26.77 2.14 26.90
N LEU A 43 28.08 2.40 26.92
CA LEU A 43 28.71 3.36 26.04
C LEU A 43 28.63 2.91 24.57
N ALA A 44 28.95 1.64 24.30
CA ALA A 44 28.80 1.04 22.97
C ALA A 44 27.37 1.18 22.45
N ALA A 45 26.36 0.84 23.27
CA ALA A 45 24.95 0.99 22.93
C ALA A 45 24.54 2.46 22.64
N ALA A 46 25.03 3.40 23.46
CA ALA A 46 24.74 4.81 23.26
C ALA A 46 25.35 5.35 21.94
N PHE A 47 26.59 4.99 21.64
CA PHE A 47 27.23 5.38 20.38
C PHE A 47 26.59 4.70 19.16
N GLU A 48 26.19 3.44 19.27
CA GLU A 48 25.46 2.75 18.22
C GLU A 48 24.09 3.42 17.95
N LEU A 49 23.33 3.76 18.99
CA LEU A 49 22.10 4.51 18.84
C LEU A 49 22.35 5.89 18.22
N ALA A 50 23.40 6.61 18.66
CA ALA A 50 23.74 7.91 18.11
C ALA A 50 24.11 7.84 16.61
N HIS A 51 24.88 6.80 16.21
CA HIS A 51 25.14 6.52 14.81
C HIS A 51 23.84 6.33 14.01
N ARG A 52 22.97 5.45 14.48
CA ARG A 52 21.71 5.16 13.78
C ARG A 52 20.74 6.34 13.70
N LEU A 53 20.78 7.26 14.65
CA LEU A 53 19.98 8.49 14.59
C LEU A 53 20.57 9.56 13.66
N GLY A 54 21.87 9.48 13.36
CA GLY A 54 22.60 10.46 12.55
C GLY A 54 23.02 9.99 11.16
N MET A 55 22.95 8.69 10.87
CA MET A 55 23.36 8.14 9.58
C MET A 55 22.37 8.45 8.46
N ASP A 56 22.85 8.38 7.23
CA ASP A 56 22.00 8.38 6.04
C ASP A 56 21.49 6.97 5.76
N TYR A 57 20.21 6.85 5.44
CA TYR A 57 19.58 5.57 5.13
C TYR A 57 19.38 5.46 3.63
N GLU A 58 20.19 4.64 3.01
CA GLU A 58 20.05 4.31 1.60
C GLU A 58 18.94 3.26 1.40
N LYS A 59 18.45 3.16 0.16
CA LYS A 59 17.48 2.12 -0.23
C LYS A 59 18.04 0.74 0.10
N PRO A 60 17.39 -0.06 0.96
CA PRO A 60 17.83 -1.42 1.22
C PRO A 60 17.65 -2.32 -0.01
N GLU A 61 18.46 -3.37 -0.11
CA GLU A 61 18.25 -4.42 -1.09
C GLU A 61 17.11 -5.35 -0.65
N PHE A 62 16.37 -5.95 -1.60
CA PHE A 62 15.41 -7.02 -1.25
C PHE A 62 16.10 -8.20 -0.58
N ASN A 63 17.30 -8.55 -1.03
CA ASN A 63 18.17 -9.58 -0.45
C ASN A 63 17.43 -10.90 -0.14
N ILE A 64 16.54 -11.32 -1.03
CA ILE A 64 15.85 -12.61 -0.95
C ILE A 64 16.64 -13.61 -1.78
N LYS A 65 17.57 -14.31 -1.15
CA LYS A 65 18.46 -15.27 -1.84
C LYS A 65 17.85 -16.65 -2.00
N THR A 66 17.04 -17.07 -1.03
CA THR A 66 16.34 -18.36 -1.05
C THR A 66 14.94 -18.25 -0.44
N VAL A 67 14.04 -19.15 -0.83
CA VAL A 67 12.73 -19.37 -0.22
C VAL A 67 12.38 -20.85 -0.23
N SER A 68 11.54 -21.28 0.72
CA SER A 68 10.99 -22.64 0.70
C SER A 68 9.79 -22.71 -0.24
N SER A 69 9.80 -23.63 -1.20
CA SER A 69 8.65 -23.92 -2.07
C SER A 69 8.25 -25.38 -1.96
N GLY A 70 7.10 -25.65 -1.32
CA GLY A 70 6.66 -27.02 -1.04
C GLY A 70 7.64 -27.84 -0.22
N GLY A 71 8.34 -27.22 0.74
CA GLY A 71 9.32 -27.88 1.61
C GLY A 71 10.74 -27.98 1.02
N VAL A 72 10.95 -27.57 -0.24
CA VAL A 72 12.26 -27.54 -0.88
C VAL A 72 12.79 -26.12 -0.89
N GLU A 73 14.03 -25.92 -0.46
CA GLU A 73 14.70 -24.63 -0.57
C GLU A 73 15.11 -24.37 -2.03
N VAL A 74 14.70 -23.23 -2.56
CA VAL A 74 14.97 -22.83 -3.95
C VAL A 74 15.68 -21.49 -3.98
N ALA A 75 16.66 -21.33 -4.86
CA ALA A 75 17.37 -20.08 -5.06
C ALA A 75 16.47 -19.03 -5.71
N VAL A 76 16.68 -17.76 -5.35
CA VAL A 76 15.93 -16.61 -5.90
C VAL A 76 16.91 -15.62 -6.52
N GLN A 77 16.56 -15.11 -7.68
CA GLN A 77 17.30 -14.05 -8.38
C GLN A 77 16.34 -12.94 -8.80
N GLU A 78 16.72 -11.70 -8.52
CA GLU A 78 16.02 -10.50 -9.00
C GLU A 78 16.38 -10.24 -10.46
N GLN A 79 15.38 -9.93 -11.28
CA GLN A 79 15.54 -9.59 -12.70
C GLN A 79 14.64 -8.39 -13.02
N VAL A 80 15.19 -7.36 -13.63
CA VAL A 80 14.40 -6.25 -14.16
C VAL A 80 13.71 -6.73 -15.43
N ALA A 81 12.38 -6.75 -15.42
CA ALA A 81 11.55 -7.14 -16.56
C ALA A 81 11.24 -5.94 -17.47
N ILE A 82 10.98 -4.77 -16.87
CA ILE A 82 10.80 -3.49 -17.56
C ILE A 82 11.58 -2.43 -16.76
N ASP A 83 12.28 -1.57 -17.47
CA ASP A 83 12.99 -0.42 -16.91
C ASP A 83 12.41 0.87 -17.49
N LYS A 84 11.82 1.70 -16.60
CA LYS A 84 11.24 3.00 -16.95
C LYS A 84 11.85 4.08 -16.04
N PRO A 85 11.83 5.36 -16.43
CA PRO A 85 12.48 6.41 -15.66
C PRO A 85 12.06 6.45 -14.17
N PHE A 86 10.77 6.27 -13.90
CA PHE A 86 10.22 6.41 -12.55
C PHE A 86 9.91 5.07 -11.86
N CYS A 87 10.00 3.93 -12.57
CA CYS A 87 9.69 2.64 -11.98
C CYS A 87 10.32 1.48 -12.75
N ARG A 88 10.88 0.54 -12.04
CA ARG A 88 11.27 -0.76 -12.60
C ARG A 88 10.23 -1.81 -12.24
N LEU A 89 9.87 -2.66 -13.20
CA LEU A 89 9.15 -3.90 -12.91
C LEU A 89 10.19 -4.99 -12.60
N VAL A 90 10.27 -5.39 -11.34
CA VAL A 90 11.22 -6.42 -10.89
C VAL A 90 10.52 -7.76 -10.78
N ARG A 91 11.12 -8.80 -11.35
CA ARG A 91 10.68 -10.18 -11.24
C ARG A 91 11.62 -10.96 -10.36
N PHE A 92 11.09 -11.74 -9.43
CA PHE A 92 11.84 -12.70 -8.63
C PHE A 92 11.77 -14.09 -9.26
N LYS A 93 12.84 -14.48 -9.93
CA LYS A 93 12.92 -15.79 -10.59
C LYS A 93 13.52 -16.83 -9.63
N ARG A 94 12.87 -17.99 -9.52
CA ARG A 94 13.29 -19.08 -8.66
C ARG A 94 13.93 -20.19 -9.48
N PHE A 95 14.94 -20.84 -8.90
CA PHE A 95 15.74 -21.89 -9.54
C PHE A 95 15.87 -23.07 -8.59
N THR A 96 15.82 -24.28 -9.15
CA THR A 96 16.06 -25.54 -8.44
C THR A 96 16.50 -26.60 -9.45
N ASP A 97 17.31 -27.55 -8.98
CA ASP A 97 17.70 -28.73 -9.75
C ASP A 97 16.67 -29.86 -9.58
N ASP A 98 15.74 -29.77 -8.63
CA ASP A 98 14.66 -30.74 -8.42
C ASP A 98 13.56 -30.58 -9.49
N ALA A 99 13.46 -31.55 -10.39
CA ALA A 99 12.54 -31.52 -11.50
C ALA A 99 11.07 -31.43 -11.08
N ALA A 100 10.68 -32.12 -9.99
CA ALA A 100 9.31 -32.11 -9.49
C ALA A 100 8.93 -30.74 -8.91
N THR A 101 9.84 -30.09 -8.17
CA THR A 101 9.67 -28.74 -7.66
C THR A 101 9.64 -27.72 -8.80
N LEU A 102 10.50 -27.88 -9.82
CA LEU A 102 10.50 -26.99 -10.98
C LEU A 102 9.14 -27.02 -11.72
N GLU A 103 8.58 -28.21 -11.95
CA GLU A 103 7.29 -28.35 -12.62
C GLU A 103 6.17 -27.74 -11.77
N ARG A 104 6.16 -27.98 -10.46
CA ARG A 104 5.21 -27.35 -9.54
C ARG A 104 5.30 -25.82 -9.59
N MET A 105 6.52 -25.24 -9.55
CA MET A 105 6.74 -23.80 -9.62
C MET A 105 6.27 -23.20 -10.97
N ARG A 106 6.40 -23.95 -12.08
CA ARG A 106 5.92 -23.51 -13.39
C ARG A 106 4.40 -23.38 -13.42
N ALA A 107 3.69 -24.26 -12.71
CA ALA A 107 2.22 -24.27 -12.63
C ALA A 107 1.66 -23.22 -11.65
N GLN A 108 2.49 -22.62 -10.77
CA GLN A 108 2.02 -21.65 -9.78
C GLN A 108 1.49 -20.36 -10.41
N PRO A 109 0.49 -19.71 -9.77
CA PRO A 109 -0.05 -18.42 -10.19
C PRO A 109 1.00 -17.32 -10.29
N THR A 110 0.72 -16.32 -11.11
CA THR A 110 1.55 -15.12 -11.24
C THR A 110 0.91 -13.95 -10.48
N VAL A 111 1.69 -13.29 -9.64
CA VAL A 111 1.27 -12.14 -8.83
C VAL A 111 2.09 -10.91 -9.21
N LEU A 112 1.40 -9.80 -9.43
CA LEU A 112 1.97 -8.46 -9.47
C LEU A 112 1.68 -7.75 -8.16
N VAL A 113 2.72 -7.41 -7.41
CA VAL A 113 2.63 -6.55 -6.24
C VAL A 113 2.89 -5.10 -6.68
N VAL A 114 1.91 -4.24 -6.48
CA VAL A 114 2.05 -2.80 -6.74
C VAL A 114 2.40 -2.13 -5.40
N ALA A 115 3.68 -1.79 -5.26
CA ALA A 115 4.22 -1.15 -4.08
C ALA A 115 3.80 0.33 -3.99
N PRO A 116 3.67 0.89 -2.78
CA PRO A 116 3.35 2.30 -2.61
C PRO A 116 4.46 3.21 -3.18
N LEU A 117 4.02 4.32 -3.79
CA LEU A 117 4.84 5.50 -4.06
C LEU A 117 4.37 6.60 -3.10
N SER A 118 4.69 6.42 -1.81
CA SER A 118 4.22 7.27 -0.72
C SER A 118 5.27 7.47 0.38
N GLY A 119 6.53 7.56 -0.02
CA GLY A 119 7.67 7.88 0.84
C GLY A 119 8.64 6.72 1.06
N HIS A 120 8.21 5.49 1.18
CA HIS A 120 9.10 4.33 1.39
C HIS A 120 9.42 3.61 0.07
N HIS A 121 10.57 2.93 0.05
CA HIS A 121 10.95 2.07 -1.06
C HIS A 121 10.13 0.78 -1.09
N ALA A 122 10.07 0.14 -2.25
CA ALA A 122 9.36 -1.14 -2.44
C ALA A 122 9.88 -2.28 -1.56
N THR A 123 11.12 -2.16 -1.06
CA THR A 123 11.73 -3.11 -0.12
C THR A 123 11.02 -3.22 1.21
N LEU A 124 10.20 -2.21 1.59
CA LEU A 124 9.27 -2.30 2.71
C LEU A 124 8.32 -3.52 2.60
N LEU A 125 8.04 -3.97 1.38
CA LEU A 125 7.22 -5.16 1.10
C LEU A 125 8.03 -6.46 0.97
N ARG A 126 9.29 -6.49 1.49
CA ARG A 126 10.16 -7.68 1.44
C ARG A 126 9.49 -8.92 2.04
N ASP A 127 8.82 -8.77 3.18
CA ASP A 127 8.09 -9.88 3.84
C ASP A 127 6.93 -10.38 2.99
N THR A 128 6.22 -9.46 2.33
CA THR A 128 5.13 -9.77 1.39
C THR A 128 5.67 -10.59 0.22
N VAL A 129 6.74 -10.11 -0.43
CA VAL A 129 7.38 -10.79 -1.56
C VAL A 129 7.90 -12.17 -1.15
N ARG A 130 8.61 -12.25 -0.01
CA ARG A 130 9.16 -13.53 0.50
C ARG A 130 8.07 -14.56 0.78
N SER A 131 6.95 -14.14 1.36
CA SER A 131 5.81 -15.04 1.61
C SER A 131 5.18 -15.51 0.31
N LEU A 132 4.91 -14.59 -0.62
CA LEU A 132 4.32 -14.90 -1.92
C LEU A 132 5.19 -15.85 -2.75
N LEU A 133 6.52 -15.72 -2.68
CA LEU A 133 7.46 -16.56 -3.42
C LEU A 133 7.41 -18.04 -3.04
N GLN A 134 6.80 -18.41 -1.93
CA GLN A 134 6.63 -19.83 -1.58
C GLN A 134 5.66 -20.54 -2.55
N ASP A 135 4.60 -19.82 -2.98
CA ASP A 135 3.47 -20.39 -3.71
C ASP A 135 3.20 -19.70 -5.06
N HIS A 136 3.91 -18.61 -5.41
CA HIS A 136 3.60 -17.79 -6.58
C HIS A 136 4.85 -17.36 -7.35
N LYS A 137 4.68 -17.03 -8.64
CA LYS A 137 5.62 -16.24 -9.41
C LYS A 137 5.37 -14.77 -9.10
N VAL A 138 6.38 -14.01 -8.70
CA VAL A 138 6.19 -12.66 -8.16
C VAL A 138 6.89 -11.62 -9.00
N TYR A 139 6.15 -10.58 -9.33
CA TYR A 139 6.63 -9.29 -9.85
C TYR A 139 6.30 -8.19 -8.83
N ILE A 140 7.11 -7.15 -8.76
CA ILE A 140 6.87 -5.97 -7.95
C ILE A 140 7.23 -4.69 -8.70
N THR A 141 6.46 -3.62 -8.49
CA THR A 141 6.86 -2.27 -8.91
C THR A 141 7.90 -1.73 -7.95
N ASP A 142 9.05 -1.33 -8.49
CA ASP A 142 10.15 -0.74 -7.73
C ASP A 142 10.34 0.71 -8.18
N TRP A 143 9.69 1.62 -7.43
CA TRP A 143 9.67 3.05 -7.75
C TRP A 143 11.04 3.69 -7.55
N THR A 144 11.44 4.50 -8.52
CA THR A 144 12.70 5.24 -8.49
C THR A 144 12.52 6.52 -7.66
N ASP A 145 13.48 6.79 -6.80
CA ASP A 145 13.57 8.07 -6.09
C ASP A 145 13.62 9.23 -7.12
N ALA A 146 12.68 10.18 -7.05
CA ALA A 146 12.56 11.23 -8.05
C ALA A 146 13.79 12.15 -8.11
N ARG A 147 14.58 12.28 -7.03
CA ARG A 147 15.86 13.00 -7.05
C ARG A 147 16.91 12.35 -7.95
N MET A 148 16.72 11.06 -8.28
CA MET A 148 17.62 10.32 -9.17
C MET A 148 17.16 10.32 -10.62
N VAL A 149 15.98 10.87 -10.93
CA VAL A 149 15.41 10.90 -12.29
C VAL A 149 15.73 12.24 -12.95
N PRO A 150 16.53 12.27 -14.03
CA PRO A 150 16.86 13.50 -14.77
C PRO A 150 15.60 14.26 -15.23
N VAL A 151 15.68 15.60 -15.27
CA VAL A 151 14.53 16.45 -15.66
C VAL A 151 14.08 16.18 -17.09
N GLU A 152 15.00 15.76 -17.96
CA GLU A 152 14.77 15.41 -19.36
C GLU A 152 13.83 14.21 -19.55
N ALA A 153 13.65 13.39 -18.50
CA ALA A 153 12.67 12.30 -18.49
C ALA A 153 11.21 12.81 -18.47
N GLY A 154 11.03 14.11 -18.33
CA GLY A 154 9.71 14.76 -18.26
C GLY A 154 9.07 14.69 -16.86
N PRO A 155 7.83 15.22 -16.72
CA PRO A 155 7.04 15.13 -15.49
C PRO A 155 6.51 13.70 -15.28
N PHE A 156 6.01 13.44 -14.09
CA PHE A 156 5.33 12.18 -13.76
C PHE A 156 4.08 12.47 -12.93
N HIS A 157 2.93 12.24 -13.53
CA HIS A 157 1.60 12.51 -12.98
C HIS A 157 0.93 11.26 -12.41
N LEU A 158 -0.19 11.42 -11.73
CA LEU A 158 -1.03 10.29 -11.28
C LEU A 158 -1.54 9.47 -12.49
N ASP A 159 -1.80 10.12 -13.61
CA ASP A 159 -2.18 9.46 -14.87
C ASP A 159 -1.04 8.58 -15.42
N ASP A 160 0.22 9.02 -15.29
CA ASP A 160 1.39 8.20 -15.66
C ASP A 160 1.49 6.94 -14.80
N TYR A 161 1.19 7.07 -13.51
CA TYR A 161 1.14 5.91 -12.61
C TYR A 161 0.11 4.89 -13.11
N VAL A 162 -1.09 5.34 -13.45
CA VAL A 162 -2.16 4.48 -14.00
C VAL A 162 -1.68 3.78 -15.27
N ARG A 163 -1.05 4.53 -16.21
CA ARG A 163 -0.48 3.97 -17.45
C ARG A 163 0.61 2.94 -17.19
N TYR A 164 1.51 3.18 -16.24
CA TYR A 164 2.56 2.21 -15.88
C TYR A 164 1.96 0.91 -15.36
N VAL A 165 0.95 0.98 -14.50
CA VAL A 165 0.25 -0.21 -13.98
C VAL A 165 -0.41 -1.00 -15.12
N GLN A 166 -1.10 -0.33 -16.04
CA GLN A 166 -1.70 -0.99 -17.21
C GLN A 166 -0.64 -1.67 -18.09
N GLU A 167 0.47 -1.00 -18.34
CA GLU A 167 1.58 -1.55 -19.12
C GLU A 167 2.18 -2.79 -18.46
N PHE A 168 2.37 -2.76 -17.14
CA PHE A 168 2.89 -3.90 -16.39
C PHE A 168 1.93 -5.09 -16.40
N ILE A 169 0.62 -4.84 -16.26
CA ILE A 169 -0.41 -5.89 -16.37
C ILE A 169 -0.39 -6.50 -17.78
N ARG A 170 -0.36 -5.68 -18.83
CA ARG A 170 -0.28 -6.16 -20.23
C ARG A 170 0.99 -6.97 -20.51
N HIS A 171 2.14 -6.53 -19.96
CA HIS A 171 3.42 -7.25 -20.11
C HIS A 171 3.39 -8.63 -19.45
N ILE A 172 2.82 -8.74 -18.26
CA ILE A 172 2.73 -10.01 -17.51
C ILE A 172 1.67 -10.91 -18.14
N GLY A 173 0.59 -10.33 -18.63
CA GLY A 173 -0.59 -11.00 -19.20
C GLY A 173 -1.79 -11.01 -18.25
N ALA A 174 -2.97 -11.22 -18.82
CA ALA A 174 -4.24 -11.18 -18.08
C ALA A 174 -4.39 -12.29 -17.00
N ASP A 175 -3.61 -13.37 -17.09
CA ASP A 175 -3.58 -14.43 -16.10
C ASP A 175 -2.79 -14.03 -14.83
N VAL A 176 -2.83 -12.75 -14.45
CA VAL A 176 -2.15 -12.19 -13.28
C VAL A 176 -3.14 -11.90 -12.16
N HIS A 177 -2.69 -12.10 -10.93
CA HIS A 177 -3.35 -11.60 -9.72
C HIS A 177 -2.63 -10.33 -9.28
N VAL A 178 -3.35 -9.24 -9.03
CA VAL A 178 -2.75 -7.96 -8.63
C VAL A 178 -3.00 -7.73 -7.15
N ILE A 179 -1.92 -7.45 -6.42
CA ILE A 179 -1.96 -7.02 -5.02
C ILE A 179 -1.49 -5.57 -4.97
N SER A 180 -2.31 -4.67 -4.48
CA SER A 180 -1.98 -3.26 -4.25
C SER A 180 -1.99 -2.95 -2.76
N VAL A 181 -0.93 -2.30 -2.27
CA VAL A 181 -0.75 -2.03 -0.84
C VAL A 181 -0.73 -0.53 -0.60
N CYS A 182 -1.61 -0.03 0.28
CA CYS A 182 -1.72 1.37 0.66
C CYS A 182 -2.24 2.24 -0.49
N GLN A 183 -1.67 3.41 -0.73
CA GLN A 183 -2.07 4.41 -1.71
C GLN A 183 -2.29 3.85 -3.14
N PRO A 184 -1.48 2.92 -3.68
CA PRO A 184 -1.70 2.29 -4.99
C PRO A 184 -3.05 1.64 -5.24
N THR A 185 -3.82 1.33 -4.21
CA THR A 185 -5.17 0.76 -4.39
C THR A 185 -6.04 1.62 -5.30
N VAL A 186 -5.91 2.94 -5.20
CA VAL A 186 -6.68 3.91 -5.98
C VAL A 186 -6.27 3.89 -7.46
N PRO A 187 -5.00 4.16 -7.86
CA PRO A 187 -4.62 4.14 -9.27
C PRO A 187 -4.63 2.73 -9.89
N VAL A 188 -4.48 1.66 -9.11
CA VAL A 188 -4.66 0.28 -9.61
C VAL A 188 -6.12 0.02 -9.95
N LEU A 189 -7.06 0.44 -9.10
CA LEU A 189 -8.48 0.31 -9.42
C LEU A 189 -8.83 1.11 -10.68
N ALA A 190 -8.30 2.32 -10.82
CA ALA A 190 -8.48 3.12 -12.03
C ALA A 190 -7.88 2.44 -13.28
N ALA A 191 -6.67 1.90 -13.18
CA ALA A 191 -6.01 1.20 -14.28
C ALA A 191 -6.84 0.03 -14.80
N VAL A 192 -7.34 -0.81 -13.88
CA VAL A 192 -8.16 -1.99 -14.23
C VAL A 192 -9.54 -1.57 -14.73
N SER A 193 -10.14 -0.52 -14.16
CA SER A 193 -11.41 0.06 -14.65
C SER A 193 -11.31 0.49 -16.11
N LEU A 194 -10.24 1.23 -16.45
CA LEU A 194 -10.02 1.70 -17.81
C LEU A 194 -9.72 0.57 -18.80
N MET A 195 -9.05 -0.50 -18.37
CA MET A 195 -8.87 -1.73 -19.17
C MET A 195 -10.23 -2.39 -19.42
N ALA A 196 -11.04 -2.55 -18.37
CA ALA A 196 -12.40 -3.12 -18.49
C ALA A 196 -13.28 -2.30 -19.43
N SER A 197 -13.33 -0.96 -19.26
CA SER A 197 -14.09 -0.05 -20.12
C SER A 197 -13.64 -0.11 -21.58
N ALA A 198 -12.36 -0.43 -21.84
CA ALA A 198 -11.82 -0.62 -23.18
C ALA A 198 -12.07 -2.03 -23.75
N GLY A 199 -12.68 -2.94 -23.00
CA GLY A 199 -12.85 -4.35 -23.38
C GLY A 199 -11.55 -5.14 -23.40
N GLU A 200 -10.51 -4.65 -22.73
CA GLU A 200 -9.25 -5.36 -22.56
C GLU A 200 -9.37 -6.44 -21.47
N PRO A 201 -8.60 -7.52 -21.58
CA PRO A 201 -8.56 -8.52 -20.51
C PRO A 201 -8.07 -7.92 -19.19
N THR A 202 -8.84 -8.13 -18.11
CA THR A 202 -8.50 -7.68 -16.75
C THR A 202 -7.79 -8.77 -15.95
N PRO A 203 -7.07 -8.41 -14.87
CA PRO A 203 -6.48 -9.40 -13.95
C PRO A 203 -7.51 -10.37 -13.39
N LEU A 204 -7.10 -11.60 -13.08
CA LEU A 204 -7.97 -12.61 -12.47
C LEU A 204 -8.53 -12.18 -11.11
N SER A 205 -7.74 -11.48 -10.34
CA SER A 205 -8.17 -10.91 -9.06
C SER A 205 -7.41 -9.66 -8.68
N LEU A 206 -8.08 -8.85 -7.85
CA LEU A 206 -7.55 -7.65 -7.23
C LEU A 206 -7.56 -7.85 -5.70
N THR A 207 -6.41 -7.79 -5.06
CA THR A 207 -6.28 -7.70 -3.60
C THR A 207 -5.86 -6.28 -3.25
N MET A 208 -6.71 -5.56 -2.54
CA MET A 208 -6.50 -4.18 -2.12
C MET A 208 -6.31 -4.12 -0.62
N MET A 209 -5.18 -3.58 -0.16
CA MET A 209 -4.77 -3.66 1.24
C MET A 209 -4.50 -2.27 1.80
N GLY A 210 -5.28 -1.81 2.78
CA GLY A 210 -5.03 -0.60 3.55
C GLY A 210 -4.93 0.68 2.71
N GLY A 211 -5.81 0.85 1.72
CA GLY A 211 -5.74 1.98 0.81
C GLY A 211 -6.94 2.92 0.85
N PRO A 212 -6.75 4.20 0.48
CA PRO A 212 -7.73 5.26 0.64
C PRO A 212 -8.73 5.31 -0.53
N ILE A 213 -9.47 4.24 -0.80
CA ILE A 213 -10.50 4.23 -1.86
C ILE A 213 -11.57 5.28 -1.57
N ASP A 214 -12.06 5.37 -0.33
CA ASP A 214 -12.88 6.48 0.15
C ASP A 214 -12.29 7.07 1.43
N ALA A 215 -11.41 8.05 1.29
CA ALA A 215 -10.72 8.68 2.41
C ALA A 215 -11.65 9.44 3.39
N ARG A 216 -12.94 9.59 3.06
CA ARG A 216 -13.97 10.18 3.95
C ARG A 216 -14.44 9.18 5.02
N LYS A 217 -14.18 7.88 4.84
CA LYS A 217 -14.51 6.85 5.82
C LYS A 217 -13.46 6.86 6.93
N SER A 218 -13.91 7.02 8.19
CA SER A 218 -13.03 7.05 9.37
C SER A 218 -11.71 7.82 9.12
N PRO A 219 -11.77 9.13 8.79
CA PRO A 219 -10.61 9.88 8.33
C PRO A 219 -9.54 9.97 9.41
N THR A 220 -8.31 9.62 9.04
CA THR A 220 -7.12 9.66 9.89
C THR A 220 -6.49 11.07 9.93
N ALA A 221 -5.42 11.23 10.70
CA ALA A 221 -4.68 12.49 10.75
C ALA A 221 -4.14 12.91 9.36
N VAL A 222 -3.70 11.94 8.55
CA VAL A 222 -3.21 12.17 7.18
C VAL A 222 -4.35 12.67 6.29
N ASN A 223 -5.51 12.02 6.34
CA ASN A 223 -6.67 12.43 5.55
C ASN A 223 -7.14 13.83 5.96
N ASN A 224 -7.22 14.09 7.26
CA ASN A 224 -7.63 15.40 7.78
C ASN A 224 -6.67 16.52 7.36
N LEU A 225 -5.35 16.28 7.33
CA LEU A 225 -4.39 17.24 6.82
C LEU A 225 -4.66 17.55 5.35
N ALA A 226 -4.84 16.51 4.51
CA ALA A 226 -5.09 16.68 3.08
C ALA A 226 -6.41 17.43 2.79
N MET A 227 -7.48 17.16 3.56
CA MET A 227 -8.80 17.80 3.40
C MET A 227 -8.85 19.24 3.93
N ASN A 228 -8.06 19.57 4.98
CA ASN A 228 -8.13 20.86 5.67
C ASN A 228 -7.13 21.90 5.16
N ARG A 229 -6.26 21.55 4.23
CA ARG A 229 -5.32 22.48 3.59
C ARG A 229 -5.69 22.66 2.13
N SER A 230 -5.50 23.86 1.58
CA SER A 230 -5.73 24.09 0.15
C SER A 230 -4.64 23.43 -0.70
N TYR A 231 -4.92 23.20 -1.98
CA TYR A 231 -3.94 22.71 -2.95
C TYR A 231 -2.69 23.59 -3.00
N GLU A 232 -2.88 24.91 -3.05
CA GLU A 232 -1.79 25.91 -3.08
C GLU A 232 -0.93 25.85 -1.80
N TRP A 233 -1.55 25.45 -0.68
CA TRP A 233 -0.75 25.27 0.55
C TRP A 233 0.26 24.12 0.37
N PHE A 234 -0.15 23.00 -0.21
CA PHE A 234 0.78 21.89 -0.48
C PHE A 234 1.86 22.31 -1.47
N GLU A 235 1.48 22.93 -2.59
CA GLU A 235 2.42 23.42 -3.60
C GLU A 235 3.49 24.36 -3.01
N ASN A 236 3.09 25.31 -2.16
CA ASN A 236 4.00 26.32 -1.64
C ASN A 236 4.79 25.91 -0.39
N ASN A 237 4.35 24.88 0.37
CA ASN A 237 4.97 24.54 1.64
C ASN A 237 5.73 23.21 1.66
N VAL A 238 5.39 22.28 0.76
CA VAL A 238 6.02 20.94 0.80
C VAL A 238 6.74 20.56 -0.50
N ILE A 239 6.57 21.33 -1.58
CA ILE A 239 7.29 21.09 -2.84
C ILE A 239 8.60 21.89 -2.87
N TYR A 240 9.67 21.19 -3.19
CA TYR A 240 11.02 21.76 -3.27
C TYR A 240 11.73 21.27 -4.52
N ARG A 241 12.79 22.00 -4.91
CA ARG A 241 13.67 21.60 -6.02
C ARG A 241 14.80 20.73 -5.50
N VAL A 242 15.06 19.65 -6.22
CA VAL A 242 16.20 18.76 -5.98
C VAL A 242 17.50 19.54 -6.09
N PRO A 243 18.44 19.40 -5.12
CA PRO A 243 19.76 20.03 -5.16
C PRO A 243 20.62 19.60 -6.36
N GLN A 244 21.65 20.39 -6.66
CA GLN A 244 22.50 20.22 -7.85
C GLN A 244 23.37 18.94 -7.84
N ASN A 245 23.56 18.34 -6.68
CA ASN A 245 24.38 17.14 -6.50
C ASN A 245 23.69 15.83 -6.89
N TYR A 246 22.42 15.88 -7.32
CA TYR A 246 21.67 14.71 -7.75
C TYR A 246 21.37 14.71 -9.27
N PRO A 247 21.21 13.54 -9.90
CA PRO A 247 20.84 13.46 -11.32
C PRO A 247 19.56 14.22 -11.68
N GLY A 248 18.58 14.25 -10.77
CA GLY A 248 17.31 14.97 -10.93
C GLY A 248 17.38 16.45 -10.50
N ALA A 249 18.56 17.07 -10.50
CA ALA A 249 18.73 18.47 -10.13
C ALA A 249 17.65 19.37 -10.75
N GLN A 250 17.07 20.28 -9.96
CA GLN A 250 15.98 21.20 -10.33
C GLN A 250 14.60 20.56 -10.53
N ARG A 251 14.45 19.23 -10.55
CA ARG A 251 13.12 18.60 -10.52
C ARG A 251 12.35 19.05 -9.29
N GLN A 252 11.08 19.37 -9.45
CA GLN A 252 10.19 19.63 -8.32
C GLN A 252 9.76 18.31 -7.70
N VAL A 253 9.89 18.22 -6.38
CA VAL A 253 9.58 16.99 -5.63
C VAL A 253 8.92 17.32 -4.29
N TYR A 254 8.16 16.37 -3.76
CA TYR A 254 7.87 16.29 -2.34
C TYR A 254 8.97 15.47 -1.67
N PRO A 255 9.87 16.11 -0.89
CA PRO A 255 11.07 15.44 -0.38
C PRO A 255 10.77 14.34 0.63
N GLY A 256 11.50 13.24 0.53
CA GLY A 256 11.38 12.09 1.43
C GLY A 256 11.57 12.43 2.90
N PHE A 257 12.51 13.33 3.23
CA PHE A 257 12.75 13.74 4.61
C PHE A 257 11.54 14.47 5.26
N LEU A 258 10.74 15.21 4.48
CA LEU A 258 9.51 15.83 4.98
C LEU A 258 8.44 14.79 5.22
N GLN A 259 8.33 13.80 4.34
CA GLN A 259 7.42 12.66 4.51
C GLN A 259 7.76 11.88 5.77
N HIS A 260 9.04 11.54 5.95
CA HIS A 260 9.55 10.86 7.14
C HIS A 260 9.25 11.64 8.42
N THR A 261 9.48 12.96 8.40
CA THR A 261 9.14 13.84 9.55
C THR A 261 7.64 13.76 9.86
N GLY A 262 6.78 13.74 8.82
CA GLY A 262 5.34 13.56 8.99
C GLY A 262 4.97 12.21 9.61
N PHE A 263 5.57 11.12 9.17
CA PHE A 263 5.34 9.78 9.72
C PHE A 263 5.77 9.67 11.19
N VAL A 264 6.93 10.22 11.54
CA VAL A 264 7.40 10.23 12.95
C VAL A 264 6.48 11.09 13.82
N ALA A 265 6.01 12.23 13.29
CA ALA A 265 5.14 13.16 14.02
C ALA A 265 3.73 12.60 14.31
N MET A 266 3.28 11.58 13.59
CA MET A 266 2.01 10.91 13.88
C MET A 266 2.05 10.11 15.19
N ASN A 267 3.19 9.49 15.53
CA ASN A 267 3.34 8.64 16.72
C ASN A 267 4.73 8.81 17.38
N PRO A 268 5.09 10.03 17.85
CA PRO A 268 6.43 10.33 18.34
C PRO A 268 6.81 9.50 19.57
N ASP A 269 5.88 9.26 20.48
CA ASP A 269 6.11 8.47 21.70
C ASP A 269 6.45 7.02 21.38
N ARG A 270 5.83 6.45 20.36
CA ARG A 270 6.13 5.09 19.88
C ARG A 270 7.56 4.98 19.38
N HIS A 271 8.02 5.96 18.57
CA HIS A 271 9.39 5.95 18.06
C HIS A 271 10.40 6.15 19.18
N ALA A 272 10.15 7.10 20.09
CA ALA A 272 11.02 7.33 21.24
C ALA A 272 11.14 6.07 22.13
N SER A 273 10.02 5.40 22.44
CA SER A 273 10.02 4.15 23.21
C SER A 273 10.76 3.04 22.47
N SER A 274 10.55 2.88 21.17
CA SER A 274 11.22 1.85 20.36
C SER A 274 12.74 2.03 20.32
N HIS A 275 13.24 3.26 20.20
CA HIS A 275 14.68 3.55 20.25
C HIS A 275 15.26 3.34 21.66
N TYR A 276 14.48 3.63 22.71
CA TYR A 276 14.91 3.37 24.07
C TYR A 276 14.97 1.85 24.35
N ASP A 277 13.99 1.09 23.90
CA ASP A 277 13.99 -0.37 24.02
C ASP A 277 15.19 -0.97 23.26
N TYR A 278 15.47 -0.50 22.06
CA TYR A 278 16.65 -0.88 21.30
C TYR A 278 17.97 -0.63 22.08
N PHE A 279 18.09 0.55 22.71
CA PHE A 279 19.22 0.82 23.58
C PHE A 279 19.34 -0.20 24.72
N LEU A 280 18.21 -0.55 25.35
CA LEU A 280 18.19 -1.54 26.41
C LEU A 280 18.55 -2.96 25.93
N ASP A 281 18.07 -3.34 24.75
CA ASP A 281 18.37 -4.64 24.12
C ASP A 281 19.88 -4.76 23.83
N LEU A 282 20.50 -3.70 23.29
CA LEU A 282 21.95 -3.63 23.13
C LEU A 282 22.71 -3.75 24.44
N VAL A 283 22.22 -3.10 25.51
CA VAL A 283 22.83 -3.18 26.84
C VAL A 283 22.69 -4.56 27.47
N ARG A 284 21.62 -5.28 27.15
CA ARG A 284 21.36 -6.67 27.63
C ARG A 284 22.07 -7.73 26.78
N GLY A 285 22.51 -7.36 25.57
CA GLY A 285 23.05 -8.30 24.59
C GLY A 285 21.96 -9.15 23.91
N ASP A 286 20.71 -8.66 23.90
CA ASP A 286 19.61 -9.25 23.12
C ASP A 286 19.74 -8.85 21.65
N GLU A 287 20.58 -9.61 20.93
CA GLU A 287 20.91 -9.32 19.54
C GLU A 287 19.72 -9.60 18.60
N ASP A 288 18.85 -10.54 18.92
CA ASP A 288 17.67 -10.85 18.09
C ASP A 288 16.68 -9.67 18.07
N SER A 289 16.38 -9.11 19.23
CA SER A 289 15.53 -7.93 19.35
C SER A 289 16.18 -6.70 18.74
N ALA A 290 17.47 -6.49 18.97
CA ALA A 290 18.24 -5.40 18.37
C ALA A 290 18.27 -5.49 16.84
N GLU A 291 18.46 -6.69 16.27
CA GLU A 291 18.45 -6.90 14.83
C GLU A 291 17.06 -6.70 14.21
N ALA A 292 16.00 -7.10 14.89
CA ALA A 292 14.63 -6.83 14.44
C ALA A 292 14.34 -5.32 14.38
N HIS A 293 14.81 -4.55 15.39
CA HIS A 293 14.73 -3.10 15.39
C HIS A 293 15.54 -2.48 14.24
N ARG A 294 16.78 -2.91 14.02
CA ARG A 294 17.62 -2.44 12.91
C ARG A 294 16.93 -2.65 11.56
N LYS A 295 16.47 -3.86 11.28
CA LYS A 295 15.77 -4.19 10.04
C LYS A 295 14.53 -3.34 9.80
N PHE A 296 13.75 -3.08 10.84
CA PHE A 296 12.57 -2.23 10.73
C PHE A 296 12.95 -0.79 10.38
N TYR A 297 13.91 -0.19 11.12
CA TYR A 297 14.28 1.20 10.92
C TYR A 297 15.16 1.44 9.69
N ASP A 298 15.88 0.44 9.19
CA ASP A 298 16.56 0.51 7.89
C ASP A 298 15.57 0.71 6.74
N GLU A 299 14.40 0.08 6.81
CA GLU A 299 13.31 0.28 5.84
C GLU A 299 12.53 1.57 6.10
N TYR A 300 12.22 1.85 7.37
CA TYR A 300 11.36 2.96 7.76
C TYR A 300 12.02 4.32 7.54
N ASN A 301 13.33 4.42 7.73
CA ASN A 301 14.08 5.65 7.55
C ASN A 301 14.57 5.84 6.10
N ALA A 302 14.65 4.77 5.31
CA ALA A 302 14.99 4.84 3.89
C ALA A 302 13.78 5.35 3.09
N VAL A 303 13.76 6.64 2.80
CA VAL A 303 12.67 7.32 2.12
C VAL A 303 13.11 7.85 0.76
N LEU A 304 12.17 7.96 -0.17
CA LEU A 304 12.38 8.51 -1.51
C LEU A 304 11.58 9.80 -1.72
N ASP A 305 12.08 10.65 -2.59
CA ASP A 305 11.37 11.82 -3.06
C ASP A 305 10.26 11.42 -4.06
N LEU A 306 9.11 12.06 -3.96
CA LEU A 306 8.02 11.90 -4.93
C LEU A 306 8.06 13.02 -5.97
N PRO A 307 7.78 12.74 -7.26
CA PRO A 307 7.50 13.79 -8.24
C PRO A 307 6.39 14.72 -7.74
N ALA A 308 6.59 16.03 -7.85
CA ALA A 308 5.64 17.00 -7.31
C ALA A 308 4.26 16.85 -7.95
N GLU A 309 4.22 16.64 -9.27
CA GLU A 309 3.00 16.49 -10.05
C GLU A 309 2.18 15.29 -9.54
N TYR A 310 2.81 14.14 -9.41
CA TYR A 310 2.15 12.94 -8.87
C TYR A 310 1.59 13.14 -7.46
N TYR A 311 2.38 13.78 -6.57
CA TYR A 311 1.95 14.04 -5.20
C TYR A 311 0.76 15.01 -5.16
N LEU A 312 0.84 16.12 -5.88
CA LEU A 312 -0.21 17.14 -5.91
C LEU A 312 -1.50 16.62 -6.58
N ASP A 313 -1.37 15.86 -7.68
CA ASP A 313 -2.50 15.19 -8.32
C ASP A 313 -3.17 14.21 -7.35
N THR A 314 -2.38 13.45 -6.58
CA THR A 314 -2.90 12.53 -5.58
C THR A 314 -3.66 13.27 -4.48
N ILE A 315 -3.10 14.35 -3.93
CA ILE A 315 -3.78 15.18 -2.92
C ILE A 315 -5.12 15.68 -3.45
N LYS A 316 -5.12 16.24 -4.65
CA LYS A 316 -6.33 16.78 -5.27
C LYS A 316 -7.35 15.68 -5.57
N THR A 317 -6.98 14.71 -6.38
CA THR A 317 -7.90 13.71 -6.94
C THR A 317 -8.46 12.75 -5.88
N VAL A 318 -7.59 12.29 -4.96
CA VAL A 318 -7.95 11.25 -3.99
C VAL A 318 -8.53 11.85 -2.71
N PHE A 319 -7.89 12.91 -2.18
CA PHE A 319 -8.19 13.40 -0.83
C PHE A 319 -9.00 14.70 -0.77
N GLN A 320 -9.08 15.47 -1.85
CA GLN A 320 -9.88 16.71 -1.89
C GLN A 320 -11.12 16.56 -2.74
N ASP A 321 -10.97 16.13 -3.99
CA ASP A 321 -12.09 15.98 -4.92
C ASP A 321 -12.82 14.64 -4.74
N PHE A 322 -12.17 13.63 -4.13
CA PHE A 322 -12.69 12.26 -3.99
C PHE A 322 -13.17 11.70 -5.33
N ALA A 323 -12.43 12.00 -6.39
CA ALA A 323 -12.90 11.89 -7.75
C ALA A 323 -13.30 10.46 -8.15
N LEU A 324 -12.58 9.43 -7.63
CA LEU A 324 -12.92 8.02 -7.86
C LEU A 324 -14.32 7.67 -7.33
N VAL A 325 -14.59 7.98 -6.06
CA VAL A 325 -15.88 7.63 -5.42
C VAL A 325 -17.02 8.52 -5.87
N ASN A 326 -16.72 9.75 -6.33
CA ASN A 326 -17.71 10.64 -6.92
C ASN A 326 -17.98 10.32 -8.40
N GLY A 327 -17.21 9.40 -9.03
CA GLY A 327 -17.36 9.01 -10.43
C GLY A 327 -17.01 10.14 -11.41
N THR A 328 -16.06 11.02 -11.03
CA THR A 328 -15.66 12.19 -11.81
C THR A 328 -14.18 12.13 -12.24
N TRP A 329 -13.45 11.06 -11.87
CA TRP A 329 -12.06 10.95 -12.24
C TRP A 329 -11.88 10.56 -13.70
N GLU A 330 -11.16 11.38 -14.42
CA GLU A 330 -10.72 11.11 -15.79
C GLU A 330 -9.20 10.92 -15.82
N VAL A 331 -8.74 9.94 -16.58
CA VAL A 331 -7.33 9.68 -16.89
C VAL A 331 -7.19 9.77 -18.41
N ASP A 332 -6.34 10.67 -18.88
CA ASP A 332 -6.20 10.96 -20.32
C ASP A 332 -7.57 11.21 -21.01
N GLY A 333 -8.48 11.93 -20.35
CA GLY A 333 -9.83 12.25 -20.85
C GLY A 333 -10.78 11.06 -20.90
N ARG A 334 -10.46 9.94 -20.26
CA ARG A 334 -11.34 8.77 -20.14
C ARG A 334 -11.81 8.62 -18.70
N LEU A 335 -13.13 8.59 -18.52
CA LEU A 335 -13.76 8.43 -17.22
C LEU A 335 -13.43 7.07 -16.60
N VAL A 336 -12.96 7.06 -15.35
CA VAL A 336 -12.71 5.86 -14.56
C VAL A 336 -14.03 5.27 -14.07
N ARG A 337 -14.35 4.05 -14.47
CA ARG A 337 -15.62 3.37 -14.22
C ARG A 337 -15.40 2.01 -13.57
N PRO A 338 -15.26 1.91 -12.23
CA PRO A 338 -15.04 0.64 -11.55
C PRO A 338 -16.18 -0.36 -11.73
N GLN A 339 -17.39 0.12 -12.01
CA GLN A 339 -18.54 -0.72 -12.34
C GLN A 339 -18.39 -1.49 -13.67
N ASP A 340 -17.43 -1.13 -14.54
CA ASP A 340 -17.19 -1.86 -15.79
C ASP A 340 -16.32 -3.11 -15.57
N ILE A 341 -15.78 -3.31 -14.35
CA ILE A 341 -15.03 -4.52 -13.99
C ILE A 341 -16.03 -5.64 -13.69
N GLU A 342 -16.03 -6.69 -14.50
CA GLU A 342 -16.93 -7.85 -14.38
C GLU A 342 -16.17 -9.14 -14.03
N ASP A 343 -15.01 -9.36 -14.65
CA ASP A 343 -14.30 -10.65 -14.66
C ASP A 343 -13.30 -10.83 -13.51
N SER A 344 -12.82 -9.76 -12.90
CA SER A 344 -11.88 -9.82 -11.77
C SER A 344 -12.59 -10.17 -10.46
N ALA A 345 -11.96 -10.99 -9.60
CA ALA A 345 -12.40 -11.13 -8.22
C ALA A 345 -11.79 -10.02 -7.35
N LEU A 346 -12.47 -9.62 -6.27
CA LEU A 346 -12.04 -8.53 -5.39
C LEU A 346 -11.91 -9.02 -3.94
N LEU A 347 -10.72 -8.82 -3.36
CA LEU A 347 -10.46 -8.94 -1.93
C LEU A 347 -10.00 -7.58 -1.39
N THR A 348 -10.63 -7.09 -0.33
CA THR A 348 -10.15 -5.95 0.45
C THR A 348 -9.67 -6.40 1.82
N VAL A 349 -8.55 -5.82 2.28
CA VAL A 349 -7.94 -6.12 3.58
C VAL A 349 -7.72 -4.81 4.32
N GLU A 350 -8.21 -4.73 5.56
CA GLU A 350 -8.04 -3.57 6.45
C GLU A 350 -7.45 -4.01 7.79
N GLY A 351 -6.67 -3.15 8.43
CA GLY A 351 -6.19 -3.38 9.79
C GLY A 351 -7.14 -2.76 10.80
N GLU A 352 -7.52 -3.52 11.84
CA GLU A 352 -8.41 -3.02 12.90
C GLU A 352 -7.88 -1.74 13.59
N LEU A 353 -6.55 -1.63 13.69
CA LEU A 353 -5.85 -0.51 14.33
C LEU A 353 -5.07 0.32 13.31
N ASP A 354 -5.51 0.37 12.06
CA ASP A 354 -4.85 1.14 11.02
C ASP A 354 -5.08 2.64 11.24
N ASP A 355 -3.99 3.36 11.52
CA ASP A 355 -3.97 4.80 11.78
C ASP A 355 -3.58 5.65 10.56
N ILE A 356 -3.35 4.99 9.41
CA ILE A 356 -3.04 5.62 8.11
C ILE A 356 -4.24 5.53 7.17
N SER A 357 -4.81 4.34 6.98
CA SER A 357 -6.02 4.11 6.19
C SER A 357 -7.13 3.62 7.12
N GLY A 358 -8.05 4.52 7.46
CA GLY A 358 -9.11 4.24 8.44
C GLY A 358 -10.11 3.18 7.96
N ALA A 359 -10.80 2.57 8.93
CA ALA A 359 -11.76 1.51 8.68
C ALA A 359 -12.83 1.89 7.65
N GLY A 360 -13.06 1.03 6.69
CA GLY A 360 -14.02 1.21 5.60
C GLY A 360 -13.47 1.94 4.38
N GLN A 361 -12.26 2.52 4.45
CA GLN A 361 -11.67 3.22 3.30
C GLN A 361 -11.39 2.28 2.14
N THR A 362 -10.69 1.16 2.38
CA THR A 362 -10.40 0.17 1.34
C THR A 362 -11.64 -0.62 0.94
N ARG A 363 -12.47 -0.98 1.93
CA ARG A 363 -13.72 -1.70 1.73
C ARG A 363 -14.70 -0.98 0.80
N ALA A 364 -14.60 0.36 0.69
CA ALA A 364 -15.43 1.15 -0.23
C ALA A 364 -15.34 0.67 -1.69
N ALA A 365 -14.26 -0.02 -2.10
CA ALA A 365 -14.11 -0.60 -3.43
C ALA A 365 -15.26 -1.52 -3.83
N HIS A 366 -15.84 -2.26 -2.86
CA HIS A 366 -16.98 -3.14 -3.12
C HIS A 366 -18.23 -2.39 -3.63
N GLY A 367 -18.46 -1.18 -3.10
CA GLY A 367 -19.56 -0.32 -3.54
C GLY A 367 -19.35 0.32 -4.91
N LEU A 368 -18.12 0.37 -5.40
CA LEU A 368 -17.76 0.90 -6.72
C LEU A 368 -17.76 -0.19 -7.80
N CYS A 369 -17.27 -1.39 -7.48
CA CYS A 369 -17.16 -2.53 -8.39
C CYS A 369 -18.48 -3.33 -8.42
N THR A 370 -19.58 -2.68 -8.77
CA THR A 370 -20.95 -3.23 -8.63
C THR A 370 -21.25 -4.38 -9.60
N SER A 371 -20.52 -4.50 -10.72
CA SER A 371 -20.68 -5.57 -11.68
C SER A 371 -19.91 -6.85 -11.32
N ILE A 372 -19.00 -6.78 -10.35
CA ILE A 372 -18.37 -8.00 -9.81
C ILE A 372 -19.42 -8.76 -8.99
N PRO A 373 -19.71 -10.04 -9.30
CA PRO A 373 -20.68 -10.84 -8.53
C PRO A 373 -20.30 -10.92 -7.04
N ALA A 374 -21.26 -10.86 -6.13
CA ALA A 374 -21.03 -10.95 -4.68
C ALA A 374 -20.25 -12.21 -4.25
N THR A 375 -20.37 -13.31 -5.01
CA THR A 375 -19.61 -14.54 -4.77
C THR A 375 -18.11 -14.44 -5.07
N ARG A 376 -17.69 -13.36 -5.75
CA ARG A 376 -16.31 -13.04 -6.11
C ARG A 376 -15.78 -11.81 -5.36
N GLN A 377 -16.52 -11.31 -4.35
CA GLN A 377 -16.14 -10.17 -3.52
C GLN A 377 -15.93 -10.63 -2.07
N PHE A 378 -14.76 -10.30 -1.50
CA PHE A 378 -14.35 -10.71 -0.16
C PHE A 378 -13.75 -9.52 0.59
N HIS A 379 -13.97 -9.50 1.90
CA HIS A 379 -13.38 -8.51 2.79
C HIS A 379 -12.82 -9.20 4.03
N TYR A 380 -11.66 -8.71 4.51
CA TYR A 380 -11.01 -9.23 5.70
C TYR A 380 -10.49 -8.08 6.58
N ASP A 381 -11.07 -7.96 7.79
CA ASP A 381 -10.56 -7.11 8.86
C ASP A 381 -9.53 -7.92 9.67
N VAL A 382 -8.30 -7.39 9.79
CA VAL A 382 -7.19 -8.08 10.45
C VAL A 382 -7.14 -7.69 11.92
N PRO A 383 -7.46 -8.61 12.87
CA PRO A 383 -7.52 -8.27 14.29
C PRO A 383 -6.18 -7.77 14.84
N GLY A 384 -6.22 -6.66 15.57
CA GLY A 384 -5.08 -6.04 16.24
C GLY A 384 -3.97 -5.56 15.30
N ALA A 385 -4.17 -5.53 13.98
CA ALA A 385 -3.19 -5.06 13.03
C ALA A 385 -3.30 -3.55 12.84
N GLY A 386 -2.17 -2.83 12.96
CA GLY A 386 -2.00 -1.51 12.39
C GLY A 386 -1.58 -1.62 10.93
N HIS A 387 -1.37 -0.47 10.27
CA HIS A 387 -1.10 -0.37 8.83
C HIS A 387 -0.02 -1.34 8.32
N TYR A 388 1.15 -1.35 8.96
CA TYR A 388 2.27 -2.22 8.53
C TYR A 388 1.98 -3.71 8.80
N GLY A 389 1.16 -4.02 9.80
CA GLY A 389 0.83 -5.39 10.20
C GLY A 389 0.03 -6.19 9.17
N ILE A 390 -0.64 -5.50 8.22
CA ILE A 390 -1.42 -6.17 7.19
C ILE A 390 -0.57 -6.72 6.03
N PHE A 391 0.68 -6.25 5.86
CA PHE A 391 1.56 -6.68 4.77
C PHE A 391 2.97 -7.08 5.22
N SER A 392 3.31 -6.95 6.51
CA SER A 392 4.63 -7.31 7.04
C SER A 392 4.56 -7.90 8.45
N GLY A 393 5.59 -8.66 8.85
CA GLY A 393 5.74 -9.22 10.17
C GLY A 393 4.85 -10.43 10.45
N ARG A 394 4.67 -10.76 11.75
CA ARG A 394 3.99 -11.97 12.16
C ARG A 394 2.53 -12.03 11.72
N ARG A 395 1.75 -10.91 11.88
CA ARG A 395 0.34 -10.89 11.50
C ARG A 395 0.13 -11.11 10.00
N TRP A 396 0.97 -10.49 9.18
CA TRP A 396 1.00 -10.78 7.75
C TRP A 396 1.16 -12.28 7.49
N ARG A 397 2.21 -12.90 8.04
CA ARG A 397 2.54 -14.29 7.75
C ARG A 397 1.49 -15.29 8.27
N GLU A 398 0.93 -15.04 9.47
CA GLU A 398 0.05 -15.98 10.15
C GLU A 398 -1.43 -15.77 9.84
N LEU A 399 -1.88 -14.53 9.60
CA LEU A 399 -3.29 -14.19 9.47
C LEU A 399 -3.66 -13.76 8.06
N VAL A 400 -2.89 -12.86 7.43
CA VAL A 400 -3.27 -12.23 6.16
C VAL A 400 -2.83 -13.08 4.97
N TYR A 401 -1.56 -13.49 4.92
CA TYR A 401 -1.04 -14.25 3.79
C TYR A 401 -1.84 -15.53 3.48
N PRO A 402 -2.25 -16.36 4.45
CA PRO A 402 -3.10 -17.50 4.18
C PRO A 402 -4.40 -17.14 3.47
N GLN A 403 -5.06 -16.04 3.86
CA GLN A 403 -6.29 -15.57 3.20
C GLN A 403 -6.03 -15.14 1.75
N VAL A 404 -4.97 -14.38 1.53
CA VAL A 404 -4.56 -13.93 0.18
C VAL A 404 -4.19 -15.12 -0.71
N ARG A 405 -3.40 -16.07 -0.19
CA ARG A 405 -3.01 -17.28 -0.90
C ARG A 405 -4.23 -18.13 -1.32
N ASP A 406 -5.14 -18.35 -0.39
CA ASP A 406 -6.32 -19.20 -0.63
C ASP A 406 -7.30 -18.49 -1.59
N PHE A 407 -7.41 -17.16 -1.52
CA PHE A 407 -8.16 -16.34 -2.47
C PHE A 407 -7.59 -16.46 -3.90
N ILE A 408 -6.28 -16.27 -4.06
CA ILE A 408 -5.59 -16.43 -5.35
C ILE A 408 -5.80 -17.85 -5.89
N ALA A 409 -5.58 -18.88 -5.05
CA ALA A 409 -5.69 -20.27 -5.44
C ALA A 409 -7.12 -20.64 -5.90
N ARG A 410 -8.15 -20.03 -5.31
CA ARG A 410 -9.55 -20.23 -5.70
C ARG A 410 -9.78 -19.76 -7.13
N PHE A 411 -9.42 -18.54 -7.47
CA PHE A 411 -9.70 -17.95 -8.78
C PHE A 411 -8.76 -18.44 -9.88
N GLU A 412 -7.56 -18.90 -9.52
CA GLU A 412 -6.70 -19.66 -10.43
C GLU A 412 -7.32 -21.01 -10.83
N LYS A 413 -7.97 -21.71 -9.91
CA LYS A 413 -8.69 -22.98 -10.20
C LYS A 413 -9.92 -22.76 -11.08
N GLU A 414 -10.71 -21.71 -10.81
CA GLU A 414 -11.86 -21.36 -11.66
C GLU A 414 -11.39 -21.14 -13.11
N ARG A 415 -10.34 -20.36 -13.34
CA ARG A 415 -9.74 -20.14 -14.65
C ARG A 415 -9.31 -21.43 -15.34
N MET A 416 -8.66 -22.33 -14.62
CA MET A 416 -8.22 -23.62 -15.17
C MET A 416 -9.41 -24.51 -15.53
N GLY A 417 -10.48 -24.51 -14.71
CA GLY A 417 -11.73 -25.19 -14.98
C GLY A 417 -12.42 -24.69 -16.23
N ASP A 418 -12.52 -23.39 -16.40
CA ASP A 418 -13.11 -22.74 -17.57
C ASP A 418 -12.31 -23.03 -18.87
N ARG A 419 -10.99 -23.06 -18.82
CA ARG A 419 -10.14 -23.44 -19.96
C ARG A 419 -10.32 -24.91 -20.36
N ALA A 420 -10.53 -25.82 -19.40
CA ALA A 420 -10.76 -27.24 -19.66
C ALA A 420 -12.14 -27.50 -20.31
N VAL A 421 -13.12 -26.64 -20.05
CA VAL A 421 -14.52 -26.76 -20.52
C VAL A 421 -14.76 -26.07 -21.88
N THR A 422 -13.93 -25.08 -22.24
CA THR A 422 -14.24 -24.10 -23.30
C THR A 422 -14.14 -24.60 -24.75
N PRO A 423 -13.36 -25.61 -25.20
CA PRO A 423 -13.40 -26.03 -26.61
C PRO A 423 -14.65 -26.86 -27.00
N ALA A 424 -15.17 -27.67 -26.08
CA ALA A 424 -16.28 -28.58 -26.39
C ALA A 424 -17.68 -27.96 -26.17
N VAL A 425 -17.87 -27.18 -25.09
CA VAL A 425 -19.18 -26.64 -24.70
C VAL A 425 -19.56 -25.39 -25.51
N LYS A 426 -18.63 -24.51 -25.88
CA LYS A 426 -18.92 -23.41 -26.83
C LYS A 426 -19.37 -23.92 -28.20
N ALA A 427 -18.79 -25.03 -28.68
CA ALA A 427 -19.18 -25.62 -29.95
C ALA A 427 -20.59 -26.27 -29.87
N GLN A 428 -20.97 -26.84 -28.73
CA GLN A 428 -22.30 -27.40 -28.51
C GLN A 428 -23.36 -26.32 -28.28
N ALA A 429 -23.07 -25.28 -27.47
CA ALA A 429 -23.97 -24.15 -27.23
C ALA A 429 -24.26 -23.38 -28.53
N THR A 430 -23.25 -23.15 -29.36
CA THR A 430 -23.42 -22.45 -30.66
C THR A 430 -24.23 -23.31 -31.64
N ARG A 431 -24.11 -24.66 -31.61
CA ARG A 431 -24.94 -25.57 -32.41
C ARG A 431 -26.38 -25.62 -31.91
N ALA A 432 -26.60 -25.57 -30.57
CA ALA A 432 -27.94 -25.55 -29.98
C ALA A 432 -28.69 -24.25 -30.29
N VAL A 433 -28.01 -23.09 -30.22
CA VAL A 433 -28.60 -21.79 -30.56
C VAL A 433 -28.92 -21.69 -32.07
N LYS A 434 -28.04 -22.23 -32.95
CA LYS A 434 -28.36 -22.32 -34.39
C LYS A 434 -29.53 -23.25 -34.69
N LYS A 435 -29.68 -24.36 -33.94
CA LYS A 435 -30.78 -25.29 -34.10
C LYS A 435 -32.10 -24.72 -33.55
N ALA A 436 -32.06 -23.90 -32.50
CA ALA A 436 -33.25 -23.22 -31.94
C ALA A 436 -33.75 -22.05 -32.84
N LYS A 437 -32.85 -21.37 -33.56
CA LYS A 437 -33.24 -20.34 -34.51
C LYS A 437 -33.82 -20.86 -35.84
N ALA A 438 -33.67 -22.15 -36.10
CA ALA A 438 -34.20 -22.81 -37.34
C ALA A 438 -35.64 -23.36 -37.15
N ILE A 439 -36.25 -23.22 -35.96
CA ILE A 439 -37.62 -23.69 -35.65
C ILE A 439 -38.39 -22.51 -35.06
N VAL A 440 -38.67 -21.51 -35.89
CA VAL A 440 -39.70 -20.50 -35.61
C VAL A 440 -40.73 -20.60 -36.71
N PRO A 441 -41.95 -21.05 -36.42
CA PRO A 441 -43.04 -21.01 -37.41
C PRO A 441 -43.47 -19.56 -37.62
N THR A 442 -43.54 -19.16 -38.88
CA THR A 442 -44.16 -17.91 -39.32
C THR A 442 -45.65 -17.88 -38.97
N VAL A 443 -46.04 -16.93 -38.11
CA VAL A 443 -47.47 -16.60 -37.88
C VAL A 443 -47.80 -15.38 -38.71
N PRO A 444 -48.93 -15.38 -39.44
CA PRO A 444 -49.33 -14.27 -40.33
C PRO A 444 -49.91 -13.08 -39.49
N PRO A 445 -49.91 -11.85 -40.04
CA PRO A 445 -50.33 -10.66 -39.28
C PRO A 445 -51.86 -10.55 -39.15
N SER A 446 -52.34 -10.29 -37.95
CA SER A 446 -53.76 -9.93 -37.70
C SER A 446 -53.85 -8.49 -37.15
N THR A 447 -54.51 -7.69 -37.98
CA THR A 447 -55.45 -6.58 -37.76
C THR A 447 -55.30 -5.62 -36.58
N GLU A 448 -55.33 -4.35 -36.97
CA GLU A 448 -55.54 -3.10 -36.25
C GLU A 448 -56.40 -3.15 -34.99
N VAL A 449 -55.95 -2.50 -33.92
CA VAL A 449 -56.84 -1.96 -32.87
C VAL A 449 -56.49 -0.48 -32.65
N LYS A 450 -57.57 0.29 -32.67
CA LYS A 450 -57.65 1.75 -32.68
C LYS A 450 -57.03 2.42 -31.42
N ALA A 451 -56.50 3.64 -31.69
CA ALA A 451 -56.05 4.62 -30.73
C ALA A 451 -57.17 5.08 -29.74
N VAL A 452 -56.81 5.21 -28.48
CA VAL A 452 -57.61 5.92 -27.46
C VAL A 452 -56.76 7.11 -26.94
N THR A 453 -57.40 8.28 -27.04
CA THR A 453 -56.88 9.62 -26.74
C THR A 453 -56.70 9.87 -25.24
N PRO A 454 -55.78 10.78 -24.82
CA PRO A 454 -55.42 10.95 -23.40
C PRO A 454 -56.32 11.98 -22.69
N ALA A 455 -56.64 11.71 -21.42
CA ALA A 455 -57.41 12.57 -20.52
C ALA A 455 -56.51 13.57 -19.73
N LYS A 456 -57.07 14.72 -19.58
CA LYS A 456 -56.68 16.02 -19.01
C LYS A 456 -55.79 16.03 -17.77
N LYS A 457 -54.84 17.01 -17.80
CA LYS A 457 -54.12 17.63 -16.69
C LYS A 457 -55.02 18.16 -15.58
N VAL A 458 -54.70 17.82 -14.35
CA VAL A 458 -55.15 18.58 -13.16
C VAL A 458 -53.97 19.38 -12.60
N ARG A 459 -54.22 20.69 -12.58
CA ARG A 459 -53.33 21.73 -12.04
C ARG A 459 -53.49 21.75 -10.51
N ARG A 460 -52.40 21.69 -9.74
CA ARG A 460 -52.40 22.07 -8.33
C ARG A 460 -51.37 23.16 -8.07
N THR A 461 -51.92 24.22 -7.49
CA THR A 461 -51.40 25.52 -7.16
C THR A 461 -50.25 25.48 -6.16
N ALA A 462 -49.26 26.33 -6.42
CA ALA A 462 -48.19 26.69 -5.52
C ALA A 462 -48.68 27.59 -4.39
N THR A 463 -48.28 27.33 -3.17
CA THR A 463 -48.34 28.30 -2.09
C THR A 463 -46.90 28.64 -1.65
N ARG A 464 -46.61 29.91 -1.83
CA ARG A 464 -45.37 30.60 -1.50
C ARG A 464 -45.44 31.01 -0.04
N VAL A 465 -44.42 30.68 0.77
CA VAL A 465 -44.17 31.35 2.05
C VAL A 465 -42.73 31.85 2.03
N ALA A 466 -42.59 33.14 2.26
CA ALA A 466 -41.35 33.89 2.29
C ALA A 466 -40.78 34.01 3.72
N PRO A 467 -39.54 34.56 3.88
CA PRO A 467 -38.64 34.27 4.99
C PRO A 467 -38.68 35.33 6.11
N ALA A 468 -38.25 34.88 7.31
CA ALA A 468 -37.77 35.79 8.36
C ALA A 468 -36.62 35.01 9.01
N GLY A 469 -35.45 35.49 9.20
CA GLY A 469 -34.96 36.77 9.66
C GLY A 469 -34.31 36.55 11.03
N ALA A 470 -32.98 36.77 11.09
CA ALA A 470 -32.20 37.26 12.23
C ALA A 470 -31.80 36.31 13.40
N GLY A 471 -30.51 36.30 13.67
CA GLY A 471 -30.02 36.39 15.03
C GLY A 471 -28.90 35.42 15.43
N VAL A 472 -27.66 35.88 15.30
CA VAL A 472 -26.49 35.37 16.06
C VAL A 472 -26.69 35.75 17.55
N PRO A 473 -26.25 34.95 18.52
CA PRO A 473 -25.07 35.40 19.23
C PRO A 473 -24.05 34.33 19.61
N VAL A 474 -22.82 34.80 19.66
CA VAL A 474 -21.60 34.22 20.26
C VAL A 474 -21.76 34.13 21.80
N ALA A 475 -21.31 33.00 22.39
CA ALA A 475 -20.81 32.93 23.76
C ALA A 475 -20.10 31.57 23.91
N ALA A 476 -18.88 31.56 24.17
CA ALA A 476 -18.08 31.72 25.39
C ALA A 476 -17.63 30.36 25.95
N ALA A 477 -16.31 30.31 26.16
CA ALA A 477 -15.51 29.21 26.63
C ALA A 477 -15.72 28.82 28.09
N ALA A 478 -15.22 27.62 28.41
CA ALA A 478 -14.64 27.08 29.64
C ALA A 478 -15.52 26.15 30.48
N PRO A 479 -14.98 25.29 31.39
CA PRO A 479 -13.58 25.06 31.68
C PRO A 479 -13.19 23.54 31.84
N ARG A 480 -11.89 23.30 31.88
CA ARG A 480 -11.19 22.08 32.25
C ARG A 480 -11.63 21.47 33.58
N ALA A 481 -11.90 20.18 33.59
CA ALA A 481 -11.95 19.40 34.83
C ALA A 481 -10.70 18.50 34.97
N ARG A 482 -9.88 18.79 35.96
CA ARG A 482 -8.82 17.92 36.48
C ARG A 482 -9.44 16.66 37.07
N LYS A 483 -9.00 15.48 36.63
CA LYS A 483 -9.18 14.24 37.37
C LYS A 483 -7.87 13.84 38.03
N THR A 484 -7.90 13.88 39.36
CA THR A 484 -6.89 13.45 40.29
C THR A 484 -6.71 11.93 40.23
N ALA A 485 -5.45 11.52 40.12
CA ALA A 485 -5.04 10.13 40.27
C ALA A 485 -5.18 9.66 41.72
N ARG A 486 -5.87 8.56 41.93
CA ARG A 486 -5.88 7.82 43.18
C ARG A 486 -4.82 6.72 43.11
N ARG A 487 -3.78 6.86 43.92
CA ARG A 487 -2.83 5.80 44.27
C ARG A 487 -3.57 4.76 45.11
N THR A 488 -3.53 3.50 44.69
CA THR A 488 -3.82 2.35 45.57
C THR A 488 -2.52 1.59 45.79
N ALA A 489 -2.22 1.41 47.07
CA ALA A 489 -1.06 0.71 47.58
C ALA A 489 -1.15 -0.80 47.29
N ILE A 490 0.01 -1.37 46.98
CA ILE A 490 0.20 -2.83 46.95
C ILE A 490 0.74 -3.23 48.30
N GLU A 491 -0.02 -4.03 49.02
CA GLU A 491 0.43 -4.76 50.22
C GLU A 491 1.28 -5.96 49.77
N THR A 492 2.46 -6.04 50.35
CA THR A 492 3.35 -7.19 50.34
C THR A 492 2.83 -8.26 51.31
N ASN A 493 2.73 -9.50 50.86
CA ASN A 493 2.79 -10.65 51.73
C ASN A 493 3.89 -11.59 51.25
N ALA A 494 4.91 -11.71 52.13
CA ALA A 494 5.89 -12.76 52.11
C ALA A 494 5.36 -13.91 52.99
N ASP A 495 5.90 -15.07 52.75
CA ASP A 495 5.89 -16.35 53.46
C ASP A 495 5.17 -17.46 52.62
N ASP A 496 5.72 -18.58 52.39
CA ASP A 496 6.58 -19.47 53.17
C ASP A 496 7.16 -20.59 52.28
N ALA A 497 8.19 -21.12 52.78
CA ALA A 497 9.11 -22.10 52.21
C ALA A 497 8.56 -23.54 52.15
N THR A 498 9.35 -24.33 51.47
CA THR A 498 9.73 -25.75 51.69
C THR A 498 9.06 -26.82 50.83
N THR A 499 9.96 -27.50 50.14
CA THR A 499 10.34 -28.90 50.10
C THR A 499 9.76 -29.82 49.00
N LYS A 500 10.73 -30.36 48.23
CA LYS A 500 10.88 -31.75 47.76
C LYS A 500 9.97 -32.30 46.66
N GLY A 501 10.67 -32.79 45.64
CA GLY A 501 10.24 -33.77 44.68
C GLY A 501 11.06 -33.67 43.40
#